data_9f61f0f7f1e77cbfe5f9257890393453
#
_entry.id   9f61f0f7f1e77cbfe5f9257890393453
#
_cell.length_a   1.000
_cell.length_b   1.000
_cell.length_c   1.000
_cell.angle_alpha   90.00
_cell.angle_beta   90.00
_cell.angle_gamma   90.00
#
_symmetry.space_group_name_H-M   'P 1'
#
loop_
_entity.id
_entity.type
_entity.pdbx_description
1 polymer ?
#
loop_
_entity_poly.entity_id
_entity_poly.type
_entity_poly.pdbx_seq_one_letter_code
_entity_poly.pdbx_strand_id
1 'polypeptide(L)'
;MDHVEGRNRGHVVLYALSTCVWCRKTRRLLNNLGVDYYFVYVDLLKDEEKEDVERTVMRVNPRLSFPTVIINETEVIVGYDEDEIKRKLEA
;
A
#
# COMPACT_ATOMS: atom_id res chain seq x y z
N MET A 1 3.38 -3.20 -11.23
CA MET A 1 2.38 -3.18 -10.15
C MET A 1 1.00 -3.43 -10.69
N ASP A 2 0.18 -4.05 -9.91
CA ASP A 2 -1.21 -4.27 -10.30
C ASP A 2 -2.03 -3.02 -9.99
N HIS A 3 -3.00 -2.73 -10.84
CA HIS A 3 -3.85 -1.55 -10.69
C HIS A 3 -5.30 -1.96 -10.48
N VAL A 4 -5.93 -1.36 -9.49
CA VAL A 4 -7.36 -1.53 -9.22
C VAL A 4 -8.04 -0.18 -9.47
N GLU A 5 -8.90 -0.14 -10.47
CA GLU A 5 -9.60 1.09 -10.82
C GLU A 5 -10.62 1.48 -9.76
N GLY A 6 -10.76 2.77 -9.54
CA GLY A 6 -11.72 3.31 -8.60
C GLY A 6 -11.73 4.82 -8.62
N ARG A 7 -12.27 5.41 -7.56
CA ARG A 7 -12.33 6.86 -7.42
C ARG A 7 -10.93 7.41 -7.12
N ASN A 8 -10.55 8.46 -7.82
CA ASN A 8 -9.24 9.08 -7.63
C ASN A 8 -9.21 9.83 -6.30
N ARG A 9 -8.37 9.34 -5.38
CA ARG A 9 -8.10 9.97 -4.09
C ARG A 9 -6.62 10.29 -3.96
N GLY A 10 -5.95 10.53 -5.08
CA GLY A 10 -4.52 10.70 -5.16
C GLY A 10 -3.85 9.43 -5.66
N HIS A 11 -2.54 9.45 -5.68
CA HIS A 11 -1.74 8.29 -6.08
C HIS A 11 -1.55 7.37 -4.88
N VAL A 12 -2.32 6.30 -4.81
CA VAL A 12 -2.32 5.37 -3.67
C VAL A 12 -1.62 4.09 -4.07
N VAL A 13 -0.60 3.69 -3.31
CA VAL A 13 0.12 2.45 -3.56
C VAL A 13 0.18 1.63 -2.27
N LEU A 14 -0.27 0.40 -2.36
CA LEU A 14 -0.18 -0.56 -1.25
C LEU A 14 1.01 -1.48 -1.48
N TYR A 15 1.93 -1.48 -0.54
CA TYR A 15 3.04 -2.43 -0.51
C TYR A 15 2.70 -3.53 0.48
N ALA A 16 2.70 -4.77 0.02
CA ALA A 16 2.15 -5.89 0.77
C ALA A 16 3.02 -7.14 0.65
N LEU A 17 2.72 -8.14 1.47
CA LEU A 17 3.27 -9.48 1.31
C LEU A 17 2.14 -10.41 0.93
N SER A 18 2.43 -11.41 0.08
CA SER A 18 1.40 -12.29 -0.46
C SER A 18 0.74 -13.17 0.60
N THR A 19 1.45 -13.44 1.71
CA THR A 19 0.96 -14.31 2.79
C THR A 19 0.51 -13.56 4.04
N CYS A 20 0.37 -12.25 3.94
CA CYS A 20 0.11 -11.38 5.08
C CYS A 20 -1.39 -11.16 5.28
N VAL A 21 -1.91 -11.56 6.43
CA VAL A 21 -3.33 -11.41 6.76
C VAL A 21 -3.75 -9.94 6.80
N TRP A 22 -2.94 -9.10 7.43
CA TRP A 22 -3.24 -7.68 7.58
C TRP A 22 -3.16 -6.96 6.23
N CYS A 23 -2.30 -7.42 5.34
CA CYS A 23 -2.22 -6.89 3.98
C CYS A 23 -3.51 -7.22 3.21
N ARG A 24 -4.05 -8.43 3.36
CA ARG A 24 -5.32 -8.79 2.74
C ARG A 24 -6.47 -7.95 3.28
N LYS A 25 -6.48 -7.67 4.58
CA LYS A 25 -7.50 -6.81 5.18
C LYS A 25 -7.40 -5.40 4.65
N THR A 26 -6.18 -4.90 4.46
CA THR A 26 -5.97 -3.57 3.90
C THR A 26 -6.49 -3.49 2.46
N ARG A 27 -6.21 -4.51 1.64
CA ARG A 27 -6.73 -4.55 0.26
C ARG A 27 -8.26 -4.59 0.25
N ARG A 28 -8.83 -5.39 1.13
CA ARG A 28 -10.29 -5.47 1.23
C ARG A 28 -10.90 -4.12 1.59
N LEU A 29 -10.27 -3.42 2.52
CA LEU A 29 -10.74 -2.09 2.91
C LEU A 29 -10.66 -1.10 1.74
N LEU A 30 -9.54 -1.07 1.02
CA LEU A 30 -9.40 -0.20 -0.14
C LEU A 30 -10.44 -0.53 -1.22
N ASN A 31 -10.69 -1.82 -1.45
CA ASN A 31 -11.72 -2.25 -2.39
C ASN A 31 -13.11 -1.78 -1.94
N ASN A 32 -13.42 -1.92 -0.66
CA ASN A 32 -14.71 -1.50 -0.12
C ASN A 32 -14.92 0.01 -0.19
N LEU A 33 -13.85 0.78 -0.04
CA LEU A 33 -13.91 2.23 -0.19
C LEU A 33 -14.06 2.66 -1.65
N GLY A 34 -13.80 1.75 -2.58
CA GLY A 34 -13.93 2.04 -4.01
C GLY A 34 -12.91 3.02 -4.54
N VAL A 35 -11.73 3.10 -3.90
CA VAL A 35 -10.68 4.02 -4.34
C VAL A 35 -9.80 3.38 -5.40
N ASP A 36 -9.24 4.22 -6.25
CA ASP A 36 -8.25 3.81 -7.22
C ASP A 36 -6.91 3.60 -6.52
N TYR A 37 -6.26 2.46 -6.73
CA TYR A 37 -4.96 2.22 -6.10
C TYR A 37 -4.15 1.19 -6.88
N TYR A 38 -2.85 1.22 -6.61
CA TYR A 38 -1.92 0.20 -7.09
C TYR A 38 -1.49 -0.66 -5.93
N PHE A 39 -1.11 -1.91 -6.21
CA PHE A 39 -0.52 -2.75 -5.17
C PHE A 39 0.57 -3.63 -5.75
N VAL A 40 1.47 -4.05 -4.89
CA VAL A 40 2.55 -4.97 -5.24
C VAL A 40 2.85 -5.88 -4.06
N TYR A 41 3.04 -7.17 -4.37
CA TYR A 41 3.52 -8.13 -3.37
C TYR A 41 5.04 -8.16 -3.42
N VAL A 42 5.65 -7.50 -2.46
CA VAL A 42 7.10 -7.29 -2.44
C VAL A 42 7.86 -8.61 -2.35
N ASP A 43 7.32 -9.59 -1.64
CA ASP A 43 7.94 -10.92 -1.52
C ASP A 43 7.98 -11.71 -2.81
N LEU A 44 7.19 -11.32 -3.80
CA LEU A 44 7.17 -11.99 -5.11
C LEU A 44 8.07 -11.32 -6.13
N LEU A 45 8.64 -10.18 -5.80
CA LEU A 45 9.59 -9.47 -6.65
C LEU A 45 10.98 -10.11 -6.52
N LYS A 46 11.83 -9.88 -7.53
CA LYS A 46 13.17 -10.46 -7.56
C LYS A 46 14.22 -9.42 -7.87
N ASP A 47 15.45 -9.67 -7.39
CA ASP A 47 16.66 -8.94 -7.77
C ASP A 47 16.52 -7.43 -7.60
N GLU A 48 16.88 -6.65 -8.61
CA GLU A 48 16.90 -5.20 -8.54
C GLU A 48 15.52 -4.60 -8.32
N GLU A 49 14.49 -5.20 -8.91
CA GLU A 49 13.13 -4.70 -8.73
C GLU A 49 12.71 -4.77 -7.27
N LYS A 50 13.03 -5.86 -6.60
CA LYS A 50 12.73 -6.00 -5.18
C LYS A 50 13.50 -4.97 -4.35
N GLU A 51 14.78 -4.80 -4.64
CA GLU A 51 15.61 -3.84 -3.93
C GLU A 51 15.12 -2.41 -4.11
N ASP A 52 14.72 -2.05 -5.34
CA ASP A 52 14.21 -0.70 -5.63
C ASP A 52 12.93 -0.42 -4.88
N VAL A 53 12.01 -1.38 -4.86
CA VAL A 53 10.74 -1.23 -4.16
C VAL A 53 10.96 -1.15 -2.65
N GLU A 54 11.84 -1.98 -2.11
CA GLU A 54 12.16 -1.93 -0.69
C GLU A 54 12.76 -0.59 -0.30
N ARG A 55 13.62 -0.02 -1.12
CA ARG A 55 14.18 1.31 -0.87
C ARG A 55 13.09 2.38 -0.84
N THR A 56 12.15 2.28 -1.77
CA THR A 56 11.02 3.22 -1.80
C THR A 56 10.23 3.17 -0.50
N VAL A 57 9.91 1.98 -0.02
CA VAL A 57 9.18 1.81 1.23
C VAL A 57 9.99 2.34 2.40
N MET A 58 11.29 2.04 2.44
CA MET A 58 12.14 2.41 3.57
C MET A 58 12.31 3.91 3.74
N ARG A 59 12.09 4.70 2.70
CA ARG A 59 12.15 6.17 2.82
C ARG A 59 11.11 6.70 3.80
N VAL A 60 9.96 6.05 3.89
CA VAL A 60 8.84 6.49 4.74
C VAL A 60 8.52 5.51 5.86
N ASN A 61 9.01 4.28 5.75
CA ASN A 61 8.87 3.24 6.76
C ASN A 61 10.19 2.49 6.91
N PRO A 62 11.13 3.02 7.71
CA PRO A 62 12.47 2.44 7.84
C PRO A 62 12.48 0.99 8.34
N ARG A 63 11.43 0.55 9.03
CA ARG A 63 11.34 -0.83 9.51
C ARG A 63 11.03 -1.82 8.40
N LEU A 64 10.61 -1.33 7.23
CA LEU A 64 10.22 -2.16 6.11
C LEU A 64 9.21 -3.22 6.54
N SER A 65 8.15 -2.78 7.21
CA SER A 65 7.05 -3.64 7.64
C SER A 65 5.86 -3.50 6.69
N PHE A 66 4.94 -4.47 6.74
CA PHE A 66 3.81 -4.51 5.83
C PHE A 66 2.52 -4.79 6.59
N PRO A 67 1.39 -4.27 6.10
CA PRO A 67 1.23 -3.44 4.90
C PRO A 67 1.78 -2.03 5.11
N THR A 68 2.20 -1.39 4.03
CA THR A 68 2.56 0.03 4.00
C THR A 68 1.80 0.66 2.85
N VAL A 69 1.02 1.71 3.13
CA VAL A 69 0.30 2.46 2.09
C VAL A 69 0.98 3.82 1.96
N ILE A 70 1.35 4.17 0.73
CA ILE A 70 1.96 5.46 0.43
C ILE A 70 0.99 6.25 -0.45
N ILE A 71 0.68 7.48 -0.04
CA ILE A 71 -0.25 8.34 -0.74
C ILE A 71 0.50 9.57 -1.24
N ASN A 72 0.42 9.81 -2.54
CA ASN A 72 1.06 10.96 -3.20
C ASN A 72 2.57 11.04 -2.87
N GLU A 73 3.21 9.89 -2.75
CA GLU A 73 4.66 9.74 -2.54
C GLU A 73 5.18 10.23 -1.19
N THR A 74 4.38 10.94 -0.41
CA THR A 74 4.86 11.56 0.83
C THR A 74 4.11 11.14 2.09
N GLU A 75 2.83 10.81 1.99
CA GLU A 75 2.07 10.38 3.16
C GLU A 75 2.12 8.87 3.30
N VAL A 76 2.30 8.38 4.51
CA VAL A 76 2.45 6.95 4.77
C VAL A 76 1.49 6.50 5.86
N ILE A 77 0.90 5.32 5.64
CA ILE A 77 0.14 4.62 6.68
C ILE A 77 0.81 3.28 6.85
N VAL A 78 1.33 3.00 8.04
CA VAL A 78 2.04 1.76 8.36
C VAL A 78 1.10 0.83 9.11
N GLY A 79 0.97 -0.39 8.62
CA GLY A 79 0.09 -1.39 9.23
C GLY A 79 -1.36 -1.21 8.81
N TYR A 80 -2.21 -2.10 9.31
CA TYR A 80 -3.64 -2.00 9.05
C TYR A 80 -4.24 -1.01 10.04
N ASP A 81 -4.43 0.21 9.58
CA ASP A 81 -5.01 1.29 10.38
C ASP A 81 -6.26 1.77 9.68
N GLU A 82 -7.38 1.15 10.01
CA GLU A 82 -8.65 1.40 9.34
C GLU A 82 -9.08 2.85 9.44
N ASP A 83 -8.98 3.43 10.63
CA ASP A 83 -9.40 4.81 10.86
C ASP A 83 -8.57 5.79 10.03
N GLU A 84 -7.26 5.61 10.01
CA GLU A 84 -6.36 6.48 9.25
C GLU A 84 -6.58 6.34 7.75
N ILE A 85 -6.77 5.11 7.27
CA ILE A 85 -7.04 4.86 5.85
C ILE A 85 -8.35 5.56 5.44
N LYS A 86 -9.39 5.41 6.24
CA LYS A 86 -10.67 6.06 5.97
C LYS A 86 -10.55 7.58 6.00
N ARG A 87 -9.85 8.10 7.00
CA ARG A 87 -9.68 9.54 7.16
C ARG A 87 -9.00 10.16 5.94
N LYS A 88 -8.00 9.49 5.41
CA LYS A 88 -7.21 10.02 4.29
C LYS A 88 -7.85 9.76 2.92
N LEU A 89 -8.59 8.66 2.77
CA LEU A 89 -9.09 8.23 1.46
C LEU A 89 -10.59 8.34 1.29
N GLU A 90 -11.32 8.52 2.35
CA GLU A 90 -12.77 8.75 2.32
C GLU A 90 -13.01 10.24 2.26
N ALA A 91 -13.69 10.71 1.27
CA ALA A 91 -13.98 12.15 1.14
C ALA A 91 -15.37 12.45 1.62
#